data_f5a040dd5a08eefe20753111e7485163
#
_entry.id   f5a040dd5a08eefe20753111e7485163
#
_cell.length_a   1.000
_cell.length_b   1.000
_cell.length_c   1.000
_cell.angle_alpha   90.00
_cell.angle_beta   90.00
_cell.angle_gamma   90.00
#
_symmetry.space_group_name_H-M   'P 1'
#
loop_
_entity.id
_entity.type
_entity.pdbx_description
1 polymer ?
#
loop_
_entity_poly.entity_id
_entity_poly.type
_entity_poly.pdbx_seq_one_letter_code
_entity_poly.pdbx_strand_id
1 'polypeptide(L)'
;KICKKSWVKAEDQIWMIGLPLENNINQDERISLSASSFLEYIHGLKTGRPPEIDLNLEKQVHAFLREVIKQGIINSAHDLGDGGLAVAIAECCISSGYGANIFLPPSQSRLDRLLFAEGGARVLVSCSTDQSVELKKYYKNISLQGSNLFSISHLGNVNNQKKLLVSQSNNTIIDVNILDLKDTYKDAIHKKITK
;
A
#
# COMPACT_ATOMS: atom_id res chain seq x y z
N LYS A 1 -21.23 2.69 7.32
CA LYS A 1 -20.71 3.29 6.10
C LYS A 1 -19.89 2.23 5.37
N ILE A 2 -19.96 2.16 4.04
CA ILE A 2 -19.19 1.20 3.23
C ILE A 2 -18.01 1.96 2.64
N CYS A 3 -16.80 1.46 2.82
CA CYS A 3 -15.58 1.94 2.20
C CYS A 3 -15.31 1.14 0.92
N LYS A 4 -14.87 1.79 -0.16
CA LYS A 4 -14.46 1.11 -1.39
C LYS A 4 -13.04 0.57 -1.25
N LYS A 5 -12.68 -0.47 -2.01
CA LYS A 5 -11.31 -1.00 -1.99
C LYS A 5 -10.36 -0.29 -2.97
N SER A 6 -10.86 0.51 -3.92
CA SER A 6 -10.06 1.20 -4.94
C SER A 6 -10.30 2.70 -4.91
N TRP A 7 -9.46 3.46 -5.59
CA TRP A 7 -9.55 4.92 -5.66
C TRP A 7 -10.96 5.40 -6.04
N VAL A 8 -11.42 6.47 -5.45
CA VAL A 8 -12.78 7.00 -5.66
C VAL A 8 -12.77 8.27 -6.50
N LYS A 9 -11.76 9.11 -6.33
CA LYS A 9 -11.70 10.44 -6.95
C LYS A 9 -10.25 10.82 -7.25
N ALA A 10 -10.05 11.50 -8.40
CA ALA A 10 -8.78 12.17 -8.68
C ALA A 10 -8.50 13.24 -7.62
N GLU A 11 -7.24 13.52 -7.38
CA GLU A 11 -6.69 14.44 -6.37
C GLU A 11 -6.87 13.96 -4.92
N ASP A 12 -7.51 12.82 -4.67
CA ASP A 12 -7.46 12.21 -3.34
C ASP A 12 -6.01 11.91 -2.95
N GLN A 13 -5.67 12.21 -1.72
CA GLN A 13 -4.37 11.87 -1.15
C GLN A 13 -4.30 10.40 -0.78
N ILE A 14 -3.17 9.78 -1.04
CA ILE A 14 -2.90 8.37 -0.76
C ILE A 14 -2.03 8.27 0.48
N TRP A 15 -2.50 7.50 1.45
CA TRP A 15 -1.82 7.24 2.71
C TRP A 15 -1.63 5.74 2.92
N MET A 16 -0.55 5.38 3.59
CA MET A 16 -0.37 4.03 4.13
C MET A 16 -0.51 4.07 5.65
N ILE A 17 -1.28 3.14 6.19
CA ILE A 17 -1.48 2.91 7.62
C ILE A 17 -0.87 1.55 7.94
N GLY A 18 -0.09 1.44 9.01
CA GLY A 18 0.57 0.20 9.41
C GLY A 18 2.04 0.41 9.73
N LEU A 19 2.86 -0.61 9.56
CA LEU A 19 4.31 -0.46 9.73
C LEU A 19 4.87 0.48 8.65
N PRO A 20 5.76 1.44 9.04
CA PRO A 20 6.27 2.45 8.12
C PRO A 20 7.17 1.85 7.04
N LEU A 21 7.32 2.58 5.92
CA LEU A 21 8.31 2.28 4.88
C LEU A 21 9.73 2.70 5.25
N GLU A 22 9.87 3.52 6.30
CA GLU A 22 11.13 4.12 6.72
C GLU A 22 11.79 3.29 7.83
N ASN A 23 13.11 3.32 7.86
CA ASN A 23 14.01 2.90 8.92
C ASN A 23 13.88 1.46 9.46
N ASN A 24 14.95 0.70 9.32
CA ASN A 24 15.13 -0.65 9.86
C ASN A 24 14.19 -1.76 9.33
N ILE A 25 13.43 -1.49 8.25
CA ILE A 25 12.68 -2.53 7.55
C ILE A 25 13.56 -3.78 7.28
N ASN A 26 14.84 -3.58 7.06
CA ASN A 26 15.77 -4.70 6.79
C ASN A 26 15.92 -5.68 7.98
N GLN A 27 15.53 -5.28 9.18
CA GLN A 27 15.62 -6.07 10.40
C GLN A 27 14.25 -6.43 11.00
N ASP A 28 13.16 -5.88 10.45
CA ASP A 28 11.82 -6.16 10.97
C ASP A 28 11.27 -7.44 10.32
N GLU A 29 11.15 -8.50 11.11
CA GLU A 29 10.66 -9.81 10.68
C GLU A 29 9.15 -9.80 10.34
N ARG A 30 8.43 -8.75 10.73
CA ARG A 30 7.01 -8.55 10.39
C ARG A 30 6.80 -8.09 8.94
N ILE A 31 7.87 -7.69 8.23
CA ILE A 31 7.85 -7.30 6.81
C ILE A 31 8.97 -8.05 6.10
N SER A 32 8.66 -8.88 5.12
CA SER A 32 9.66 -9.72 4.47
C SER A 32 9.38 -9.94 2.98
N LEU A 33 10.47 -10.18 2.22
CA LEU A 33 10.40 -10.79 0.89
C LEU A 33 10.43 -12.32 0.97
N SER A 34 10.76 -12.89 2.12
CA SER A 34 10.78 -14.35 2.32
C SER A 34 9.37 -14.92 2.18
N ALA A 35 9.25 -16.03 1.49
CA ALA A 35 7.97 -16.69 1.17
C ALA A 35 6.97 -15.80 0.41
N SER A 36 7.41 -14.69 -0.17
CA SER A 36 6.56 -13.73 -0.89
C SER A 36 6.30 -14.15 -2.33
N SER A 37 5.24 -13.62 -2.89
CA SER A 37 4.90 -13.72 -4.32
C SER A 37 6.01 -13.18 -5.22
N PHE A 38 6.71 -12.11 -4.80
CA PHE A 38 7.86 -11.58 -5.53
C PHE A 38 8.99 -12.61 -5.66
N LEU A 39 9.34 -13.29 -4.56
CA LEU A 39 10.39 -14.30 -4.56
C LEU A 39 10.03 -15.48 -5.49
N GLU A 40 8.75 -15.90 -5.47
CA GLU A 40 8.26 -16.97 -6.32
C GLU A 40 8.26 -16.57 -7.80
N TYR A 41 7.66 -15.45 -8.16
CA TYR A 41 7.45 -15.08 -9.55
C TYR A 41 8.68 -14.54 -10.25
N ILE A 42 9.57 -13.83 -9.55
CA ILE A 42 10.76 -13.21 -10.14
C ILE A 42 11.96 -14.16 -10.07
N HIS A 43 12.09 -14.91 -8.98
CA HIS A 43 13.27 -15.76 -8.75
C HIS A 43 12.98 -17.27 -8.83
N GLY A 44 11.72 -17.68 -8.97
CA GLY A 44 11.33 -19.09 -9.00
C GLY A 44 11.51 -19.81 -7.67
N LEU A 45 11.64 -19.08 -6.57
CA LEU A 45 11.96 -19.61 -5.26
C LEU A 45 10.76 -19.58 -4.31
N LYS A 46 10.41 -20.74 -3.76
CA LYS A 46 9.44 -20.86 -2.65
C LYS A 46 10.20 -21.24 -1.39
N THR A 47 10.74 -20.26 -0.69
CA THR A 47 11.61 -20.48 0.47
C THR A 47 11.53 -19.35 1.47
N GLY A 48 12.00 -19.62 2.67
CA GLY A 48 12.01 -18.67 3.77
C GLY A 48 10.81 -18.80 4.70
N ARG A 49 10.80 -18.00 5.75
CA ARG A 49 9.68 -17.91 6.68
C ARG A 49 8.74 -16.80 6.24
N PRO A 50 7.41 -17.00 6.31
CA PRO A 50 6.46 -15.91 6.14
C PRO A 50 6.68 -14.83 7.20
N PRO A 51 6.25 -13.57 6.94
CA PRO A 51 6.34 -12.50 7.91
C PRO A 51 5.71 -12.87 9.25
N GLU A 52 6.30 -12.43 10.35
CA GLU A 52 5.73 -12.60 11.68
C GLU A 52 4.46 -11.77 11.85
N ILE A 53 3.47 -12.35 12.52
CA ILE A 53 2.21 -11.65 12.84
C ILE A 53 2.29 -11.06 14.23
N ASP A 54 2.15 -9.74 14.32
CA ASP A 54 2.00 -9.01 15.58
C ASP A 54 0.51 -8.73 15.82
N LEU A 55 -0.13 -9.56 16.64
CA LEU A 55 -1.57 -9.45 16.91
C LEU A 55 -1.97 -8.13 17.59
N ASN A 56 -1.07 -7.48 18.33
CA ASN A 56 -1.35 -6.19 18.94
C ASN A 56 -1.33 -5.08 17.88
N LEU A 57 -0.38 -5.12 16.95
CA LEU A 57 -0.33 -4.24 15.78
C LEU A 57 -1.59 -4.39 14.92
N GLU A 58 -1.96 -5.62 14.56
CA GLU A 58 -3.18 -5.92 13.78
C GLU A 58 -4.42 -5.35 14.47
N LYS A 59 -4.57 -5.61 15.76
CA LYS A 59 -5.70 -5.10 16.55
C LYS A 59 -5.79 -3.57 16.53
N GLN A 60 -4.66 -2.88 16.67
CA GLN A 60 -4.63 -1.41 16.66
C GLN A 60 -4.97 -0.86 15.27
N VAL A 61 -4.37 -1.39 14.20
CA VAL A 61 -4.64 -0.96 12.83
C VAL A 61 -6.10 -1.20 12.47
N HIS A 62 -6.64 -2.37 12.76
CA HIS A 62 -8.04 -2.68 12.49
C HIS A 62 -9.02 -1.80 13.28
N ALA A 63 -8.71 -1.49 14.55
CA ALA A 63 -9.53 -0.59 15.36
C ALA A 63 -9.54 0.83 14.77
N PHE A 64 -8.37 1.33 14.40
CA PHE A 64 -8.21 2.63 13.76
C PHE A 64 -8.98 2.71 12.43
N LEU A 65 -8.79 1.72 11.55
CA LEU A 65 -9.47 1.67 10.25
C LEU A 65 -11.00 1.65 10.39
N ARG A 66 -11.55 0.81 11.28
CA ARG A 66 -12.99 0.78 11.51
C ARG A 66 -13.54 2.14 11.91
N GLU A 67 -12.82 2.87 12.74
CA GLU A 67 -13.29 4.16 13.22
C GLU A 67 -13.20 5.25 12.13
N VAL A 68 -12.09 5.35 11.38
CA VAL A 68 -11.97 6.33 10.29
C VAL A 68 -12.92 6.04 9.13
N ILE A 69 -13.26 4.78 8.87
CA ILE A 69 -14.31 4.39 7.92
C ILE A 69 -15.69 4.82 8.43
N LYS A 70 -16.01 4.53 9.69
CA LYS A 70 -17.28 4.87 10.32
C LYS A 70 -17.53 6.38 10.30
N GLN A 71 -16.53 7.17 10.63
CA GLN A 71 -16.58 8.63 10.59
C GLN A 71 -16.58 9.19 9.16
N GLY A 72 -16.12 8.41 8.17
CA GLY A 72 -16.01 8.83 6.77
C GLY A 72 -14.83 9.74 6.51
N ILE A 73 -13.78 9.55 7.26
CA ILE A 73 -12.50 10.25 7.10
C ILE A 73 -11.73 9.73 5.88
N ILE A 74 -12.01 8.52 5.43
CA ILE A 74 -11.38 7.93 4.24
C ILE A 74 -12.41 7.51 3.19
N ASN A 75 -12.03 7.55 1.92
CA ASN A 75 -12.86 7.22 0.77
C ASN A 75 -12.65 5.77 0.31
N SER A 76 -11.43 5.25 0.43
CA SER A 76 -11.10 3.87 0.09
C SER A 76 -10.08 3.29 1.07
N ALA A 77 -10.08 1.95 1.17
CA ALA A 77 -9.09 1.18 1.93
C ALA A 77 -8.80 -0.14 1.22
N HIS A 78 -7.53 -0.48 1.07
CA HIS A 78 -7.02 -1.70 0.45
C HIS A 78 -5.83 -2.24 1.24
N ASP A 79 -5.89 -3.48 1.66
CA ASP A 79 -4.78 -4.14 2.36
C ASP A 79 -3.57 -4.40 1.43
N LEU A 80 -2.39 -4.45 2.01
CA LEU A 80 -1.19 -4.89 1.33
C LEU A 80 -1.04 -6.40 1.54
N GLY A 81 -1.62 -7.17 0.63
CA GLY A 81 -1.49 -8.62 0.57
C GLY A 81 -0.29 -9.06 -0.28
N ASP A 82 -0.52 -10.11 -1.09
CA ASP A 82 0.47 -10.68 -2.00
C ASP A 82 1.07 -9.64 -2.96
N GLY A 83 2.39 -9.61 -3.05
CA GLY A 83 3.13 -8.67 -3.89
C GLY A 83 3.30 -7.27 -3.28
N GLY A 84 2.85 -7.04 -2.04
CA GLY A 84 3.14 -5.85 -1.25
C GLY A 84 2.60 -4.54 -1.83
N LEU A 85 3.32 -3.45 -1.59
CA LEU A 85 2.88 -2.08 -1.90
C LEU A 85 2.64 -1.85 -3.40
N ALA A 86 3.55 -2.31 -4.24
CA ALA A 86 3.47 -2.06 -5.69
C ALA A 86 2.24 -2.71 -6.31
N VAL A 87 1.95 -3.95 -5.92
CA VAL A 87 0.78 -4.69 -6.42
C VAL A 87 -0.51 -4.09 -5.89
N ALA A 88 -0.59 -3.75 -4.60
CA ALA A 88 -1.77 -3.10 -4.02
C ALA A 88 -2.11 -1.77 -4.70
N ILE A 89 -1.11 -0.94 -5.01
CA ILE A 89 -1.32 0.31 -5.77
C ILE A 89 -1.82 0.00 -7.20
N ALA A 90 -1.18 -0.96 -7.88
CA ALA A 90 -1.57 -1.35 -9.23
C ALA A 90 -3.03 -1.86 -9.26
N GLU A 91 -3.45 -2.68 -8.31
CA GLU A 91 -4.83 -3.17 -8.18
C GLU A 91 -5.84 -2.05 -7.94
N CYS A 92 -5.48 -1.07 -7.10
CA CYS A 92 -6.30 0.13 -6.92
C CYS A 92 -6.45 0.93 -8.21
N CYS A 93 -5.36 1.10 -8.99
CA CYS A 93 -5.38 1.79 -10.28
C CYS A 93 -6.20 1.01 -11.32
N ILE A 94 -5.99 -0.29 -11.46
CA ILE A 94 -6.72 -1.15 -12.41
C ILE A 94 -8.22 -1.14 -12.13
N SER A 95 -8.58 -1.29 -10.84
CA SER A 95 -9.98 -1.39 -10.43
C SER A 95 -10.76 -0.08 -10.53
N SER A 96 -10.09 1.06 -10.32
CA SER A 96 -10.71 2.39 -10.38
C SER A 96 -10.65 3.02 -11.76
N GLY A 97 -9.62 2.70 -12.56
CA GLY A 97 -9.28 3.40 -13.80
C GLY A 97 -8.58 4.75 -13.57
N TYR A 98 -8.28 5.14 -12.33
CA TYR A 98 -7.46 6.29 -11.99
C TYR A 98 -5.99 5.89 -11.85
N GLY A 99 -5.08 6.81 -12.20
CA GLY A 99 -3.66 6.68 -11.93
C GLY A 99 -3.28 7.08 -10.52
N ALA A 100 -1.99 6.93 -10.21
CA ALA A 100 -1.43 7.38 -8.95
C ALA A 100 -0.02 7.95 -9.15
N ASN A 101 0.30 9.01 -8.41
CA ASN A 101 1.65 9.52 -8.23
C ASN A 101 2.09 9.15 -6.83
N ILE A 102 3.11 8.31 -6.72
CA ILE A 102 3.63 7.79 -5.44
C ILE A 102 5.04 8.30 -5.23
N PHE A 103 5.30 8.81 -4.05
CA PHE A 103 6.60 9.32 -3.62
C PHE A 103 7.10 8.45 -2.47
N LEU A 104 8.05 7.57 -2.76
CA LEU A 104 8.67 6.76 -1.73
C LEU A 104 9.62 7.63 -0.88
N PRO A 105 9.66 7.44 0.43
CA PRO A 105 10.60 8.15 1.28
C PRO A 105 12.04 7.78 0.91
N PRO A 106 13.01 8.69 1.15
CA PRO A 106 14.41 8.34 1.10
C PRO A 106 14.69 7.18 2.07
N SER A 107 15.25 6.09 1.58
CA SER A 107 15.51 4.90 2.38
C SER A 107 16.81 4.25 1.95
N GLN A 108 17.53 3.63 2.91
CA GLN A 108 18.65 2.76 2.64
C GLN A 108 18.23 1.32 2.32
N SER A 109 16.93 1.02 2.45
CA SER A 109 16.37 -0.28 2.10
C SER A 109 16.40 -0.49 0.60
N ARG A 110 16.58 -1.74 0.19
CA ARG A 110 16.47 -2.15 -1.22
C ARG A 110 15.08 -1.83 -1.75
N LEU A 111 15.00 -1.37 -3.01
CA LEU A 111 13.73 -0.99 -3.66
C LEU A 111 12.74 -2.15 -3.76
N ASP A 112 13.23 -3.36 -4.06
CA ASP A 112 12.38 -4.55 -4.11
C ASP A 112 11.71 -4.83 -2.76
N ARG A 113 12.41 -4.60 -1.65
CA ARG A 113 11.83 -4.75 -0.32
C ARG A 113 10.80 -3.66 0.00
N LEU A 114 11.04 -2.41 -0.38
CA LEU A 114 10.06 -1.33 -0.19
C LEU A 114 8.76 -1.60 -0.97
N LEU A 115 8.90 -2.12 -2.20
CA LEU A 115 7.80 -2.26 -3.13
C LEU A 115 7.04 -3.59 -2.98
N PHE A 116 7.75 -4.68 -2.70
CA PHE A 116 7.20 -6.03 -2.82
C PHE A 116 7.24 -6.86 -1.53
N ALA A 117 7.83 -6.36 -0.42
CA ALA A 117 7.75 -7.08 0.84
C ALA A 117 6.30 -7.13 1.35
N GLU A 118 5.95 -8.26 1.93
CA GLU A 118 4.61 -8.58 2.45
C GLU A 118 4.57 -8.48 3.98
N GLY A 119 3.38 -8.40 4.58
CA GLY A 119 3.18 -8.32 6.03
C GLY A 119 3.09 -6.90 6.61
N GLY A 120 3.13 -6.78 7.94
CA GLY A 120 3.21 -5.53 8.69
C GLY A 120 1.90 -4.80 8.90
N ALA A 121 0.74 -5.48 8.82
CA ALA A 121 -0.59 -4.88 9.02
C ALA A 121 -0.75 -3.57 8.21
N ARG A 122 -0.33 -3.58 6.95
CA ARG A 122 -0.29 -2.37 6.12
C ARG A 122 -1.53 -2.25 5.25
N VAL A 123 -2.09 -1.05 5.19
CA VAL A 123 -3.30 -0.74 4.41
C VAL A 123 -3.10 0.59 3.67
N LEU A 124 -3.40 0.60 2.37
CA LEU A 124 -3.53 1.83 1.58
C LEU A 124 -4.90 2.43 1.79
N VAL A 125 -4.96 3.73 2.01
CA VAL A 125 -6.22 4.47 2.07
C VAL A 125 -6.15 5.69 1.18
N SER A 126 -7.31 6.14 0.68
CA SER A 126 -7.42 7.44 0.00
C SER A 126 -8.43 8.34 0.69
N CYS A 127 -8.16 9.63 0.65
CA CYS A 127 -9.04 10.66 1.22
C CYS A 127 -8.82 12.01 0.54
N SER A 128 -9.81 12.89 0.61
CA SER A 128 -9.63 14.28 0.14
C SER A 128 -8.61 15.04 1.00
N THR A 129 -8.19 16.21 0.52
CA THR A 129 -7.26 17.08 1.26
C THR A 129 -7.81 17.44 2.64
N ASP A 130 -9.10 17.79 2.74
CA ASP A 130 -9.73 18.14 4.03
C ASP A 130 -9.80 16.93 4.96
N GLN A 131 -10.21 15.78 4.43
CA GLN A 131 -10.23 14.52 5.19
C GLN A 131 -8.84 14.10 5.67
N SER A 132 -7.78 14.43 4.91
CA SER A 132 -6.39 14.13 5.32
C SER A 132 -5.96 14.92 6.56
N VAL A 133 -6.49 16.13 6.74
CA VAL A 133 -6.28 16.92 7.96
C VAL A 133 -6.96 16.24 9.15
N GLU A 134 -8.19 15.77 8.95
CA GLU A 134 -8.92 15.02 9.98
C GLU A 134 -8.25 13.70 10.32
N LEU A 135 -7.75 12.96 9.31
CA LEU A 135 -7.00 11.72 9.50
C LEU A 135 -5.76 11.93 10.40
N LYS A 136 -4.97 12.95 10.08
CA LYS A 136 -3.79 13.31 10.90
C LYS A 136 -4.17 13.69 12.33
N LYS A 137 -5.22 14.49 12.49
CA LYS A 137 -5.71 14.93 13.79
C LYS A 137 -6.17 13.74 14.63
N TYR A 138 -6.95 12.85 14.01
CA TYR A 138 -7.46 11.64 14.66
C TYR A 138 -6.30 10.72 15.10
N TYR A 139 -5.34 10.46 14.21
CA TYR A 139 -4.14 9.69 14.51
C TYR A 139 -3.33 10.31 15.67
N LYS A 140 -3.10 11.62 15.63
CA LYS A 140 -2.37 12.34 16.70
C LYS A 140 -3.06 12.19 18.06
N ASN A 141 -4.39 12.31 18.11
CA ASN A 141 -5.15 12.17 19.35
C ASN A 141 -5.00 10.77 19.98
N ILE A 142 -4.99 9.73 19.16
CA ILE A 142 -4.75 8.35 19.63
C ILE A 142 -3.32 8.20 20.12
N SER A 143 -2.34 8.74 19.38
CA SER A 143 -0.92 8.67 19.76
C SER A 143 -0.60 9.33 21.10
N LEU A 144 -1.36 10.34 21.47
CA LEU A 144 -1.21 11.01 22.78
C LEU A 144 -1.80 10.20 23.95
N GLN A 145 -2.68 9.23 23.67
CA GLN A 145 -3.32 8.40 24.68
C GLN A 145 -2.56 7.10 25.00
N GLY A 146 -1.54 6.76 24.20
CA GLY A 146 -0.73 5.55 24.40
C GLY A 146 0.34 5.37 23.33
N SER A 147 1.11 4.30 23.41
CA SER A 147 2.10 3.95 22.39
C SER A 147 1.41 3.34 21.18
N ASN A 148 1.44 4.02 20.02
CA ASN A 148 1.01 3.43 18.77
C ASN A 148 2.08 2.47 18.24
N LEU A 149 1.63 1.29 17.84
CA LEU A 149 2.48 0.29 17.18
C LEU A 149 2.55 0.51 15.66
N PHE A 150 1.73 1.42 15.12
CA PHE A 150 1.66 1.73 13.69
C PHE A 150 1.86 3.23 13.42
N SER A 151 2.10 3.56 12.17
CA SER A 151 2.20 4.93 11.66
C SER A 151 1.19 5.20 10.54
N ILE A 152 1.03 6.48 10.19
CA ILE A 152 0.39 6.90 8.95
C ILE A 152 1.42 7.64 8.09
N SER A 153 1.59 7.22 6.85
CA SER A 153 2.57 7.79 5.93
C SER A 153 1.86 8.30 4.68
N HIS A 154 2.08 9.57 4.34
CA HIS A 154 1.60 10.13 3.08
C HIS A 154 2.47 9.60 1.95
N LEU A 155 1.85 8.96 0.95
CA LEU A 155 2.56 8.37 -0.18
C LEU A 155 2.41 9.15 -1.48
N GLY A 156 1.38 10.00 -1.61
CA GLY A 156 1.14 10.71 -2.86
C GLY A 156 -0.32 11.02 -3.11
N ASN A 157 -0.72 11.00 -4.38
CA ASN A 157 -2.08 11.34 -4.78
C ASN A 157 -2.59 10.52 -5.96
N VAL A 158 -3.89 10.38 -6.04
CA VAL A 158 -4.63 9.81 -7.17
C VAL A 158 -4.58 10.80 -8.33
N ASN A 159 -4.27 10.35 -9.54
CA ASN A 159 -4.24 11.20 -10.74
C ASN A 159 -5.25 10.75 -11.80
N ASN A 160 -5.58 11.65 -12.72
CA ASN A 160 -6.47 11.37 -13.85
C ASN A 160 -5.70 11.06 -15.16
N GLN A 161 -4.37 10.94 -15.10
CA GLN A 161 -3.51 10.71 -16.26
C GLN A 161 -3.50 9.25 -16.71
N LYS A 162 -4.18 8.35 -15.98
CA LYS A 162 -4.21 6.90 -16.25
C LYS A 162 -2.81 6.28 -16.29
N LYS A 163 -1.92 6.79 -15.46
CA LYS A 163 -0.56 6.30 -15.29
C LYS A 163 -0.27 6.05 -13.82
N LEU A 164 0.46 4.98 -13.55
CA LEU A 164 1.10 4.77 -12.26
C LEU A 164 2.55 5.27 -12.35
N LEU A 165 2.83 6.29 -11.58
CA LEU A 165 4.17 6.86 -11.41
C LEU A 165 4.63 6.60 -9.98
N VAL A 166 5.78 5.96 -9.82
CA VAL A 166 6.45 5.80 -8.51
C VAL A 166 7.82 6.42 -8.61
N SER A 167 8.15 7.31 -7.68
CA SER A 167 9.44 8.00 -7.63
C SER A 167 10.06 7.93 -6.23
N GLN A 168 11.39 8.01 -6.19
CA GLN A 168 12.17 8.15 -4.96
C GLN A 168 13.32 9.12 -5.22
N SER A 169 13.49 10.14 -4.36
CA SER A 169 14.58 11.13 -4.47
C SER A 169 14.74 11.69 -5.90
N ASN A 170 13.63 12.09 -6.53
CA ASN A 170 13.54 12.60 -7.91
C ASN A 170 13.85 11.58 -9.03
N ASN A 171 14.13 10.33 -8.72
CA ASN A 171 14.27 9.28 -9.72
C ASN A 171 12.93 8.58 -9.94
N THR A 172 12.54 8.43 -11.19
CA THR A 172 11.38 7.61 -11.56
C THR A 172 11.75 6.13 -11.45
N ILE A 173 11.01 5.39 -10.63
CA ILE A 173 11.20 3.96 -10.40
C ILE A 173 10.22 3.15 -11.26
N ILE A 174 8.97 3.61 -11.34
CA ILE A 174 7.91 2.99 -12.16
C ILE A 174 7.21 4.09 -12.93
N ASP A 175 7.07 3.92 -14.24
CA ASP A 175 6.21 4.71 -15.14
C ASP A 175 5.48 3.75 -16.07
N VAL A 176 4.20 3.47 -15.78
CA VAL A 176 3.42 2.49 -16.52
C VAL A 176 1.98 2.97 -16.74
N ASN A 177 1.42 2.69 -17.91
CA ASN A 177 0.03 2.98 -18.19
C ASN A 177 -0.89 1.96 -17.52
N ILE A 178 -2.04 2.41 -17.02
CA ILE A 178 -3.01 1.53 -16.39
C ILE A 178 -3.58 0.50 -17.37
N LEU A 179 -3.66 0.83 -18.65
CA LEU A 179 -4.12 -0.11 -19.68
C LEU A 179 -3.19 -1.31 -19.76
N ASP A 180 -1.86 -1.08 -19.78
CA ASP A 180 -0.86 -2.14 -19.84
C ASP A 180 -0.93 -3.05 -18.60
N LEU A 181 -1.11 -2.44 -17.41
CA LEU A 181 -1.32 -3.20 -16.17
C LEU A 181 -2.59 -4.04 -16.23
N LYS A 182 -3.69 -3.46 -16.72
CA LYS A 182 -4.99 -4.11 -16.81
C LYS A 182 -4.97 -5.29 -17.78
N ASP A 183 -4.33 -5.12 -18.95
CA ASP A 183 -4.20 -6.18 -19.95
C ASP A 183 -3.33 -7.33 -19.41
N THR A 184 -2.23 -7.00 -18.73
CA THR A 184 -1.40 -8.02 -18.08
C THR A 184 -2.18 -8.78 -17.00
N TYR A 185 -2.95 -8.08 -16.17
CA TYR A 185 -3.74 -8.68 -15.10
C TYR A 185 -4.88 -9.57 -15.62
N LYS A 186 -5.64 -9.09 -16.62
CA LYS A 186 -6.77 -9.84 -17.20
C LYS A 186 -6.33 -11.07 -17.97
N ASP A 187 -5.25 -10.95 -18.73
CA ASP A 187 -4.76 -12.02 -19.60
C ASP A 187 -3.89 -13.05 -18.87
N ALA A 188 -3.57 -12.84 -17.60
CA ALA A 188 -2.66 -13.70 -16.86
C ALA A 188 -3.11 -15.16 -16.82
N ILE A 189 -4.40 -15.42 -16.61
CA ILE A 189 -4.99 -16.76 -16.59
C ILE A 189 -5.07 -17.32 -18.02
N HIS A 190 -5.56 -16.54 -18.97
CA HIS A 190 -5.71 -16.96 -20.36
C HIS A 190 -4.37 -17.36 -20.98
N LYS A 191 -3.31 -16.57 -20.77
CA LYS A 191 -1.96 -16.88 -21.25
C LYS A 191 -1.34 -18.14 -20.60
N LYS A 192 -1.79 -18.52 -19.41
CA LYS A 192 -1.33 -19.77 -18.75
C LYS A 192 -2.07 -21.02 -19.25
N ILE A 193 -3.32 -20.88 -19.69
CA ILE A 193 -4.14 -22.02 -20.15
C ILE A 193 -3.87 -22.33 -21.62
N THR A 194 -3.46 -21.36 -22.42
CA THR A 194 -3.22 -21.50 -23.86
C THR A 194 -1.77 -21.84 -24.21
N LYS A 195 -0.91 -22.08 -23.23
CA LYS A 195 0.43 -22.66 -23.39
C LYS A 195 0.39 -24.15 -23.07
#